data_8e4ac84cc6a13ae131621ff55588ed1d
#
_entry.id   8e4ac84cc6a13ae131621ff55588ed1d
#
_cell.length_a   1.000
_cell.length_b   1.000
_cell.length_c   1.000
_cell.angle_alpha   90.00
_cell.angle_beta   90.00
_cell.angle_gamma   90.00
#
_symmetry.space_group_name_H-M   'P 1'
#
loop_
_entity.id
_entity.type
_entity.pdbx_description
1 polymer ?
#
loop_
_entity_poly.entity_id
_entity_poly.type
_entity_poly.pdbx_seq_one_letter_code
_entity_poly.pdbx_strand_id
1 'polypeptide(L)'
;MNNIMAAVLAASAAISVSCGPLSKIEPNPENALKAQQFLKEAGVYYLATVEGKQPRVRPFGTAEIFEGKLYIQTGKKKNVYRQLLKNPLVEVCAFKDGRWIRITGELVPDDRVEAKKDMLDKNKSLRSMYDENDDNTIVFYFRNATATIASFTSEPETFRF
;
A
#
# COMPACT_ATOMS: atom_id res chain seq x y z
N MET A 1 -73.43 -10.01 -8.75
CA MET A 1 -72.41 -10.09 -7.68
C MET A 1 -71.12 -10.56 -8.37
N ASN A 2 -70.28 -9.60 -8.80
CA ASN A 2 -69.04 -9.88 -9.52
C ASN A 2 -67.83 -9.66 -8.58
N ASN A 3 -67.14 -10.74 -8.24
CA ASN A 3 -65.87 -10.68 -7.53
C ASN A 3 -64.73 -10.44 -8.54
N ILE A 4 -64.11 -9.26 -8.45
CA ILE A 4 -62.87 -8.94 -9.19
C ILE A 4 -61.73 -9.22 -8.24
N MET A 5 -61.01 -10.30 -8.50
CA MET A 5 -59.75 -10.62 -7.81
C MET A 5 -58.62 -9.85 -8.49
N ALA A 6 -58.06 -8.84 -7.80
CA ALA A 6 -56.88 -8.12 -8.27
C ALA A 6 -55.62 -8.91 -7.90
N ALA A 7 -54.90 -9.39 -8.93
CA ALA A 7 -53.61 -10.01 -8.75
C ALA A 7 -52.53 -8.92 -8.62
N VAL A 8 -51.89 -8.83 -7.46
CA VAL A 8 -50.73 -7.98 -7.23
C VAL A 8 -49.47 -8.74 -7.70
N LEU A 9 -48.91 -8.36 -8.86
CA LEU A 9 -47.60 -8.82 -9.30
C LEU A 9 -46.54 -8.04 -8.53
N ALA A 10 -45.87 -8.71 -7.60
CA ALA A 10 -44.65 -8.18 -6.97
C ALA A 10 -43.45 -8.40 -7.91
N ALA A 11 -42.98 -7.33 -8.55
CA ALA A 11 -41.74 -7.34 -9.31
C ALA A 11 -40.56 -7.28 -8.34
N SER A 12 -39.90 -8.40 -8.09
CA SER A 12 -38.62 -8.44 -7.38
C SER A 12 -37.50 -8.01 -8.33
N ALA A 13 -37.04 -6.77 -8.21
CA ALA A 13 -35.82 -6.32 -8.87
C ALA A 13 -34.62 -6.95 -8.20
N ALA A 14 -34.04 -7.96 -8.83
CA ALA A 14 -32.74 -8.50 -8.42
C ALA A 14 -31.66 -7.46 -8.76
N ILE A 15 -31.10 -6.81 -7.74
CA ILE A 15 -29.92 -5.97 -7.90
C ILE A 15 -28.72 -6.90 -8.06
N SER A 16 -28.33 -7.15 -9.32
CA SER A 16 -27.06 -7.81 -9.62
C SER A 16 -25.93 -6.82 -9.33
N VAL A 17 -25.25 -6.98 -8.19
CA VAL A 17 -23.95 -6.32 -7.94
C VAL A 17 -22.94 -6.99 -8.86
N SER A 18 -22.71 -6.40 -10.03
CA SER A 18 -21.60 -6.76 -10.91
C SER A 18 -20.31 -6.35 -10.22
N CYS A 19 -19.61 -7.32 -9.63
CA CYS A 19 -18.21 -7.16 -9.24
C CYS A 19 -17.38 -7.18 -10.53
N GLY A 20 -17.28 -6.02 -11.20
CA GLY A 20 -16.37 -5.83 -12.32
C GLY A 20 -14.92 -6.05 -11.87
N PRO A 21 -14.00 -6.47 -12.77
CA PRO A 21 -12.59 -6.59 -12.44
C PRO A 21 -12.13 -5.24 -11.88
N LEU A 22 -11.42 -5.28 -10.74
CA LEU A 22 -10.77 -4.11 -10.14
C LEU A 22 -9.96 -3.42 -11.25
N SER A 23 -10.40 -2.25 -11.69
CA SER A 23 -9.68 -1.49 -12.71
C SER A 23 -8.27 -1.23 -12.18
N LYS A 24 -7.25 -1.64 -12.96
CA LYS A 24 -5.86 -1.35 -12.62
C LYS A 24 -5.74 0.15 -12.40
N ILE A 25 -5.16 0.54 -11.27
CA ILE A 25 -4.86 1.95 -10.99
C ILE A 25 -3.68 2.31 -11.88
N GLU A 26 -3.84 3.31 -12.74
CA GLU A 26 -2.73 3.84 -13.53
C GLU A 26 -1.71 4.50 -12.61
N PRO A 27 -0.40 4.26 -12.84
CA PRO A 27 0.66 4.87 -12.05
C PRO A 27 0.55 6.40 -12.07
N ASN A 28 0.55 7.02 -10.90
CA ASN A 28 0.58 8.47 -10.76
C ASN A 28 1.81 8.90 -9.93
N PRO A 29 2.91 9.33 -10.58
CA PRO A 29 4.16 9.68 -9.89
C PRO A 29 4.03 10.87 -8.93
N GLU A 30 3.16 11.84 -9.20
CA GLU A 30 2.93 12.98 -8.31
C GLU A 30 2.28 12.55 -7.01
N ASN A 31 1.30 11.67 -7.09
CA ASN A 31 0.64 11.08 -5.93
C ASN A 31 1.59 10.16 -5.14
N ALA A 32 2.42 9.38 -5.83
CA ALA A 32 3.46 8.57 -5.19
C ALA A 32 4.46 9.46 -4.42
N LEU A 33 4.89 10.59 -5.01
CA LEU A 33 5.75 11.58 -4.36
C LEU A 33 5.08 12.21 -3.14
N LYS A 34 3.79 12.54 -3.22
CA LYS A 34 3.02 13.08 -2.09
C LYS A 34 2.97 12.11 -0.91
N ALA A 35 2.72 10.82 -1.19
CA ALA A 35 2.75 9.78 -0.17
C ALA A 35 4.14 9.63 0.44
N GLN A 36 5.19 9.59 -0.38
CA GLN A 36 6.59 9.53 0.05
C GLN A 36 6.98 10.67 0.97
N GLN A 37 6.63 11.91 0.61
CA GLN A 37 6.93 13.10 1.41
C GLN A 37 6.33 12.99 2.81
N PHE A 38 5.06 12.58 2.95
CA PHE A 38 4.44 12.38 4.25
C PHE A 38 5.17 11.33 5.09
N LEU A 39 5.54 10.18 4.48
CA LEU A 39 6.27 9.12 5.19
C LEU A 39 7.66 9.56 5.64
N LYS A 40 8.38 10.32 4.79
CA LYS A 40 9.71 10.86 5.15
C LYS A 40 9.62 11.90 6.25
N GLU A 41 8.64 12.76 6.22
CA GLU A 41 8.42 13.75 7.26
C GLU A 41 8.00 13.11 8.60
N ALA A 42 7.25 12.02 8.59
CA ALA A 42 6.93 11.24 9.79
C ALA A 42 8.14 10.49 10.33
N GLY A 43 9.14 10.20 9.48
CA GLY A 43 10.38 9.49 9.83
C GLY A 43 10.19 8.00 10.04
N VAL A 44 9.22 7.58 10.83
CA VAL A 44 8.84 6.18 11.06
C VAL A 44 7.40 5.97 10.69
N TYR A 45 7.14 4.89 9.97
CA TYR A 45 5.79 4.42 9.67
C TYR A 45 5.66 2.94 10.02
N TYR A 46 4.44 2.46 10.15
CA TYR A 46 4.14 1.08 10.49
C TYR A 46 3.55 0.35 9.29
N LEU A 47 4.20 -0.78 8.92
CA LEU A 47 3.74 -1.67 7.86
C LEU A 47 2.99 -2.84 8.46
N ALA A 48 1.73 -3.02 8.07
CA ALA A 48 0.92 -4.19 8.38
C ALA A 48 0.97 -5.21 7.23
N THR A 49 1.12 -6.49 7.60
CA THR A 49 1.03 -7.66 6.71
C THR A 49 0.22 -8.75 7.40
N VAL A 50 -0.05 -9.84 6.70
CA VAL A 50 -0.76 -11.01 7.26
C VAL A 50 0.12 -12.25 7.19
N GLU A 51 0.17 -13.00 8.28
CA GLU A 51 0.79 -14.33 8.36
C GLU A 51 -0.27 -15.38 8.72
N GLY A 52 -0.74 -16.10 7.72
CA GLY A 52 -1.93 -16.94 7.88
C GLY A 52 -3.16 -16.11 8.22
N LYS A 53 -3.70 -16.25 9.42
CA LYS A 53 -4.82 -15.43 9.95
C LYS A 53 -4.35 -14.29 10.88
N GLN A 54 -3.05 -14.23 11.20
CA GLN A 54 -2.52 -13.29 12.17
C GLN A 54 -2.02 -12.01 11.49
N PRO A 55 -2.58 -10.83 11.79
CA PRO A 55 -1.99 -9.54 11.41
C PRO A 55 -0.62 -9.36 12.08
N ARG A 56 0.33 -8.79 11.33
CA ARG A 56 1.68 -8.46 11.78
C ARG A 56 1.97 -7.00 11.49
N VAL A 57 2.50 -6.27 12.47
CA VAL A 57 2.88 -4.86 12.34
C VAL A 57 4.32 -4.67 12.78
N ARG A 58 5.08 -3.82 12.07
CA ARG A 58 6.45 -3.46 12.43
C ARG A 58 6.80 -2.07 11.91
N PRO A 59 7.77 -1.37 12.55
CA PRO A 59 8.25 -0.07 12.06
C PRO A 59 9.09 -0.22 10.78
N PHE A 60 8.99 0.77 9.91
CA PHE A 60 9.80 1.00 8.72
C PHE A 60 10.23 2.47 8.67
N GLY A 61 11.33 2.77 7.97
CA GLY A 61 11.85 4.14 7.87
C GLY A 61 12.28 4.54 6.46
N THR A 62 12.25 3.61 5.47
CA THR A 62 12.65 3.92 4.09
C THR A 62 11.43 4.17 3.22
N ALA A 63 11.44 5.28 2.46
CA ALA A 63 10.41 5.60 1.49
C ALA A 63 11.06 6.44 0.38
N GLU A 64 11.27 5.84 -0.80
CA GLU A 64 11.96 6.51 -1.92
C GLU A 64 11.17 6.39 -3.22
N ILE A 65 11.31 7.40 -4.07
CA ILE A 65 10.77 7.33 -5.44
C ILE A 65 11.86 6.81 -6.38
N PHE A 66 11.56 5.72 -7.08
CA PHE A 66 12.36 5.20 -8.16
C PHE A 66 11.45 4.83 -9.33
N GLU A 67 11.81 5.25 -10.56
CA GLU A 67 10.99 5.08 -11.76
C GLU A 67 9.50 5.48 -11.57
N GLY A 68 9.26 6.59 -10.85
CA GLY A 68 7.91 7.13 -10.60
C GLY A 68 7.05 6.35 -9.61
N LYS A 69 7.60 5.33 -8.92
CA LYS A 69 6.90 4.50 -7.94
C LYS A 69 7.45 4.70 -6.54
N LEU A 70 6.61 4.50 -5.53
CA LEU A 70 7.03 4.51 -4.12
C LEU A 70 7.63 3.16 -3.76
N TYR A 71 8.88 3.19 -3.30
CA TYR A 71 9.65 2.02 -2.86
C TYR A 71 9.92 2.04 -1.37
N ILE A 72 9.96 0.84 -0.79
CA ILE A 72 10.42 0.58 0.58
C ILE A 72 11.44 -0.56 0.56
N GLN A 73 12.27 -0.67 1.63
CA GLN A 73 13.32 -1.69 1.71
C GLN A 73 13.14 -2.61 2.92
N THR A 74 13.53 -3.88 2.73
CA THR A 74 13.70 -4.85 3.82
C THR A 74 14.83 -5.83 3.49
N GLY A 75 14.99 -6.88 4.32
CA GLY A 75 15.92 -7.98 4.08
C GLY A 75 15.18 -9.28 3.80
N LYS A 76 15.69 -10.10 2.85
CA LYS A 76 15.12 -11.41 2.47
C LYS A 76 15.12 -12.41 3.66
N LYS A 77 16.03 -12.24 4.63
CA LYS A 77 16.10 -13.06 5.85
C LYS A 77 15.00 -12.73 6.87
N LYS A 78 14.29 -11.59 6.73
CA LYS A 78 13.22 -11.18 7.66
C LYS A 78 11.89 -11.87 7.36
N ASN A 79 11.09 -12.10 8.40
CA ASN A 79 9.75 -12.71 8.25
C ASN A 79 8.83 -11.91 7.33
N VAL A 80 8.91 -10.59 7.36
CA VAL A 80 8.12 -9.71 6.49
C VAL A 80 8.30 -10.02 5.01
N TYR A 81 9.51 -10.35 4.56
CA TYR A 81 9.77 -10.78 3.19
C TYR A 81 8.93 -12.01 2.81
N ARG A 82 8.98 -13.05 3.65
CA ARG A 82 8.20 -14.28 3.43
C ARG A 82 6.69 -14.06 3.47
N GLN A 83 6.23 -13.13 4.32
CA GLN A 83 4.82 -12.74 4.41
C GLN A 83 4.38 -12.05 3.11
N LEU A 84 5.15 -11.09 2.61
CA LEU A 84 4.88 -10.35 1.38
C LEU A 84 4.86 -11.24 0.13
N LEU A 85 5.75 -12.25 0.06
CA LEU A 85 5.73 -13.21 -1.06
C LEU A 85 4.46 -14.08 -1.07
N LYS A 86 3.88 -14.36 0.11
CA LYS A 86 2.65 -15.16 0.24
C LYS A 86 1.38 -14.32 0.06
N ASN A 87 1.41 -13.09 0.56
CA ASN A 87 0.30 -12.15 0.48
C ASN A 87 0.87 -10.73 0.32
N PRO A 88 0.83 -10.15 -0.90
CA PRO A 88 1.37 -8.83 -1.18
C PRO A 88 0.52 -7.68 -0.62
N LEU A 89 -0.71 -7.96 -0.17
CA LEU A 89 -1.62 -6.93 0.36
C LEU A 89 -1.10 -6.38 1.68
N VAL A 90 -1.03 -5.07 1.76
CA VAL A 90 -0.50 -4.35 2.92
C VAL A 90 -1.34 -3.15 3.28
N GLU A 91 -1.14 -2.70 4.51
CA GLU A 91 -1.50 -1.36 4.94
C GLU A 91 -0.32 -0.70 5.64
N VAL A 92 -0.07 0.56 5.31
CA VAL A 92 0.89 1.44 5.98
C VAL A 92 0.13 2.48 6.77
N CYS A 93 0.64 2.82 7.96
CA CYS A 93 0.14 3.94 8.75
C CYS A 93 1.31 4.75 9.30
N ALA A 94 1.24 6.08 9.17
CA ALA A 94 2.14 7.03 9.82
C ALA A 94 1.34 8.19 10.42
N PHE A 95 1.84 8.74 11.53
CA PHE A 95 1.24 9.89 12.20
C PHE A 95 2.27 11.01 12.31
N LYS A 96 1.84 12.24 12.01
CA LYS A 96 2.67 13.45 12.16
C LYS A 96 1.79 14.69 12.35
N ASP A 97 2.10 15.52 13.32
CA ASP A 97 1.51 16.86 13.54
C ASP A 97 -0.03 16.86 13.52
N GLY A 98 -0.67 15.91 14.23
CA GLY A 98 -2.13 15.80 14.31
C GLY A 98 -2.81 15.22 13.06
N ARG A 99 -2.04 14.81 12.04
CA ARG A 99 -2.51 14.12 10.84
C ARG A 99 -1.92 12.72 10.73
N TRP A 100 -2.61 11.85 10.03
CA TRP A 100 -2.09 10.53 9.70
C TRP A 100 -2.34 10.20 8.23
N ILE A 101 -1.45 9.37 7.68
CA ILE A 101 -1.64 8.75 6.37
C ILE A 101 -1.90 7.26 6.55
N ARG A 102 -2.82 6.71 5.78
CA ARG A 102 -2.99 5.27 5.57
C ARG A 102 -2.81 4.98 4.09
N ILE A 103 -2.01 3.97 3.77
CA ILE A 103 -1.76 3.55 2.38
C ILE A 103 -2.09 2.06 2.29
N THR A 104 -3.12 1.70 1.54
CA THR A 104 -3.42 0.32 1.18
C THR A 104 -2.91 0.04 -0.22
N GLY A 105 -2.50 -1.21 -0.50
CA GLY A 105 -2.02 -1.60 -1.82
C GLY A 105 -1.31 -2.94 -1.80
N GLU A 106 -0.60 -3.22 -2.88
CA GLU A 106 0.23 -4.41 -3.03
C GLU A 106 1.71 -4.01 -3.02
N LEU A 107 2.54 -4.77 -2.32
CA LEU A 107 4.00 -4.65 -2.40
C LEU A 107 4.57 -5.69 -3.36
N VAL A 108 5.16 -5.22 -4.45
CA VAL A 108 5.77 -6.05 -5.49
C VAL A 108 7.29 -6.05 -5.30
N PRO A 109 7.94 -7.23 -5.19
CA PRO A 109 9.39 -7.29 -5.04
C PRO A 109 10.10 -6.82 -6.31
N ASP A 110 11.19 -6.07 -6.13
CA ASP A 110 12.13 -5.67 -7.17
C ASP A 110 13.55 -5.99 -6.71
N ASP A 111 14.16 -7.00 -7.32
CA ASP A 111 15.50 -7.49 -6.97
C ASP A 111 16.60 -6.91 -7.85
N ARG A 112 16.27 -5.97 -8.74
CA ARG A 112 17.24 -5.30 -9.62
C ARG A 112 18.27 -4.55 -8.79
N VAL A 113 19.53 -4.65 -9.20
CA VAL A 113 20.65 -3.96 -8.55
C VAL A 113 20.45 -2.45 -8.55
N GLU A 114 19.92 -1.89 -9.64
CA GLU A 114 19.66 -0.45 -9.81
C GLU A 114 18.67 0.08 -8.79
N ALA A 115 17.58 -0.65 -8.54
CA ALA A 115 16.56 -0.26 -7.57
C ALA A 115 17.08 -0.34 -6.11
N LYS A 116 17.86 -1.39 -5.80
CA LYS A 116 18.52 -1.54 -4.49
C LYS A 116 19.56 -0.45 -4.27
N LYS A 117 20.37 -0.16 -5.30
CA LYS A 117 21.40 0.87 -5.24
C LYS A 117 20.80 2.26 -5.04
N ASP A 118 19.76 2.63 -5.77
CA ASP A 118 19.05 3.90 -5.60
C ASP A 118 18.55 4.09 -4.16
N MET A 119 17.91 3.04 -3.60
CA MET A 119 17.45 3.04 -2.21
C MET A 119 18.60 3.26 -1.22
N LEU A 120 19.71 2.56 -1.38
CA LEU A 120 20.85 2.65 -0.47
C LEU A 120 21.62 3.97 -0.62
N ASP A 121 21.72 4.53 -1.81
CA ASP A 121 22.38 5.83 -2.04
C ASP A 121 21.61 6.98 -1.38
N LYS A 122 20.27 6.90 -1.36
CA LYS A 122 19.39 7.85 -0.68
C LYS A 122 19.33 7.63 0.84
N ASN A 123 19.66 6.42 1.33
CA ASN A 123 19.64 6.03 2.74
C ASN A 123 21.00 5.47 3.19
N LYS A 124 22.04 6.32 3.13
CA LYS A 124 23.44 5.91 3.34
C LYS A 124 23.73 5.16 4.64
N SER A 125 22.99 5.45 5.71
CA SER A 125 23.12 4.74 6.99
C SER A 125 22.83 3.25 6.89
N LEU A 126 22.05 2.81 5.89
CA LEU A 126 21.75 1.40 5.67
C LEU A 126 22.91 0.62 5.08
N ARG A 127 23.89 1.29 4.44
CA ARG A 127 25.04 0.65 3.81
C ARG A 127 25.96 -0.09 4.79
N SER A 128 25.82 0.16 6.10
CA SER A 128 26.48 -0.64 7.13
C SER A 128 25.89 -2.05 7.31
N MET A 129 24.66 -2.27 6.83
CA MET A 129 23.90 -3.51 7.03
C MET A 129 23.46 -4.19 5.71
N TYR A 130 23.50 -3.46 4.60
CA TYR A 130 22.95 -3.87 3.31
C TYR A 130 23.84 -3.43 2.16
N ASP A 131 23.91 -4.25 1.12
CA ASP A 131 24.60 -3.98 -0.14
C ASP A 131 23.71 -4.37 -1.32
N GLU A 132 23.77 -3.63 -2.42
CA GLU A 132 22.95 -3.89 -3.61
C GLU A 132 23.25 -5.23 -4.29
N ASN A 133 24.43 -5.80 -4.03
CA ASN A 133 24.89 -7.10 -4.59
C ASN A 133 24.79 -8.24 -3.57
N ASP A 134 24.34 -7.97 -2.33
CA ASP A 134 24.16 -9.02 -1.34
C ASP A 134 22.89 -9.86 -1.62
N ASP A 135 22.85 -11.09 -1.05
CA ASP A 135 21.69 -11.97 -1.17
C ASP A 135 20.53 -11.63 -0.22
N ASN A 136 20.68 -10.56 0.56
CA ASN A 136 19.72 -10.19 1.61
C ASN A 136 18.89 -8.94 1.29
N THR A 137 19.50 -7.95 0.63
CA THR A 137 18.83 -6.67 0.31
C THR A 137 17.72 -6.90 -0.72
N ILE A 138 16.54 -6.39 -0.42
CA ILE A 138 15.39 -6.39 -1.32
C ILE A 138 14.59 -5.11 -1.16
N VAL A 139 14.14 -4.55 -2.27
CA VAL A 139 13.19 -3.44 -2.29
C VAL A 139 11.85 -3.90 -2.84
N PHE A 140 10.80 -3.21 -2.45
CA PHE A 140 9.43 -3.44 -2.92
C PHE A 140 8.84 -2.13 -3.36
N TYR A 141 8.09 -2.13 -4.46
CA TYR A 141 7.31 -0.96 -4.85
C TYR A 141 5.81 -1.18 -4.62
N PHE A 142 5.11 -0.10 -4.33
CA PHE A 142 3.66 -0.09 -4.24
C PHE A 142 3.02 -0.20 -5.63
N ARG A 143 1.99 -1.02 -5.74
CA ARG A 143 1.12 -1.19 -6.90
C ARG A 143 -0.33 -1.12 -6.46
N ASN A 144 -1.19 -0.51 -7.29
CA ASN A 144 -2.62 -0.36 -7.01
C ASN A 144 -2.88 0.30 -5.65
N ALA A 145 -2.07 1.31 -5.31
CA ALA A 145 -2.09 1.92 -3.99
C ALA A 145 -3.17 3.01 -3.89
N THR A 146 -3.81 3.05 -2.72
CA THR A 146 -4.70 4.13 -2.31
C THR A 146 -4.20 4.71 -0.99
N ALA A 147 -3.92 6.01 -0.98
CA ALA A 147 -3.54 6.74 0.22
C ALA A 147 -4.67 7.65 0.67
N THR A 148 -4.88 7.72 1.99
CA THR A 148 -5.79 8.68 2.64
C THR A 148 -5.03 9.42 3.72
N ILE A 149 -4.95 10.75 3.59
CA ILE A 149 -4.45 11.65 4.63
C ILE A 149 -5.66 12.22 5.38
N ALA A 150 -5.68 12.06 6.69
CA ALA A 150 -6.78 12.48 7.55
C ALA A 150 -6.28 13.19 8.81
N SER A 151 -7.18 13.92 9.46
CA SER A 151 -6.99 14.55 10.77
C SER A 151 -8.32 14.52 11.55
N PHE A 152 -8.31 14.99 12.79
CA PHE A 152 -9.56 15.15 13.57
C PHE A 152 -10.38 16.40 13.20
N THR A 153 -9.81 17.31 12.40
CA THR A 153 -10.36 18.66 12.16
C THR A 153 -10.64 19.00 10.71
N SER A 154 -10.25 18.13 9.76
CA SER A 154 -10.45 18.37 8.33
C SER A 154 -10.98 17.12 7.64
N GLU A 155 -11.66 17.32 6.50
CA GLU A 155 -12.07 16.24 5.62
C GLU A 155 -10.87 15.43 5.12
N PRO A 156 -11.00 14.10 5.04
CA PRO A 156 -9.93 13.25 4.52
C PRO A 156 -9.65 13.51 3.06
N GLU A 157 -8.37 13.54 2.70
CA GLU A 157 -7.94 13.58 1.31
C GLU A 157 -7.52 12.18 0.85
N THR A 158 -8.12 11.67 -0.24
CA THR A 158 -7.81 10.34 -0.80
C THR A 158 -7.28 10.47 -2.23
N PHE A 159 -6.19 9.76 -2.52
CA PHE A 159 -5.57 9.73 -3.85
C PHE A 159 -4.96 8.34 -4.15
N ARG A 160 -4.70 8.06 -5.44
CA ARG A 160 -4.23 6.76 -5.93
C ARG A 160 -2.91 6.88 -6.69
N PHE A 161 -2.08 5.83 -6.66
CA PHE A 161 -0.81 5.76 -7.39
C PHE A 161 -0.34 4.32 -7.64
#